data_014c7dd43adb2615f6fa04897d929a21
#
_entry.id   014c7dd43adb2615f6fa04897d929a21
#
_cell.length_a   1.000
_cell.length_b   1.000
_cell.length_c   1.000
_cell.angle_alpha   90.00
_cell.angle_beta   90.00
_cell.angle_gamma   90.00
#
_symmetry.space_group_name_H-M   'P 1'
#
loop_
_entity.id
_entity.type
_entity.pdbx_description
1 polymer ?
#
loop_
_entity_poly.entity_id
_entity_poly.type
_entity_poly.pdbx_seq_one_letter_code
_entity_poly.pdbx_strand_id
1 'polypeptide(L)'
;ALGGKVYQDIKQMVKHSQDADRSEPTHSVEIKKDSTLYHIYNSEKILVNSFHHQAVSEPGKHMRIIAKSTDGIIEAIESNEYKQILGVQWHPEWLGEEGGKIFQWLVNQAGNFHAAKQLHKRILTLDTHCDTPMFFPQGVKFDHRDSRILVDLHKMTDGHQDATTMVAYLPQPKIGESFSSKVAFDVQGPLQYADLIFDKIEEIVSKNRAYLSIARTPADLYSDKRKGRKSIMLGIE
;
A
#
# COMPACT_ATOMS: atom_id res chain seq x y z
N ALA A 1 -3.55 -7.85 18.51
CA ALA A 1 -2.33 -7.97 17.71
C ALA A 1 -1.71 -6.59 17.41
N LEU A 2 -2.52 -5.58 17.08
CA LEU A 2 -2.03 -4.23 16.72
C LEU A 2 -1.95 -3.26 17.92
N GLY A 3 -1.97 -3.74 19.17
CA GLY A 3 -1.88 -2.94 20.39
C GLY A 3 -3.18 -2.24 20.79
N GLY A 4 -4.31 -2.63 20.21
CA GLY A 4 -5.63 -2.15 20.64
C GLY A 4 -6.07 -2.77 21.98
N LYS A 5 -7.14 -2.22 22.54
CA LYS A 5 -7.75 -2.70 23.79
C LYS A 5 -9.21 -3.13 23.58
N VAL A 6 -9.70 -3.99 24.46
CA VAL A 6 -11.09 -4.47 24.45
C VAL A 6 -11.73 -4.30 25.82
N TYR A 7 -13.03 -4.01 25.84
CA TYR A 7 -13.86 -4.20 27.00
C TYR A 7 -14.04 -5.70 27.23
N GLN A 8 -13.73 -6.18 28.41
CA GLN A 8 -13.91 -7.61 28.76
C GLN A 8 -15.39 -7.95 29.00
N ASP A 9 -16.17 -6.97 29.42
CA ASP A 9 -17.60 -7.10 29.64
C ASP A 9 -18.28 -5.73 29.43
N ILE A 10 -19.29 -5.68 28.56
CA ILE A 10 -20.04 -4.48 28.23
C ILE A 10 -21.22 -4.37 29.20
N LYS A 11 -21.28 -3.27 29.96
CA LYS A 11 -22.38 -2.93 30.89
C LYS A 11 -23.09 -1.66 30.40
N GLN A 12 -23.58 -1.68 29.17
CA GLN A 12 -24.20 -0.52 28.53
C GLN A 12 -25.72 -0.65 28.42
N MET A 13 -26.39 0.42 27.98
CA MET A 13 -27.86 0.48 27.89
C MET A 13 -28.44 -0.38 26.75
N VAL A 14 -27.67 -0.52 25.67
CA VAL A 14 -28.06 -1.38 24.53
C VAL A 14 -27.70 -2.82 24.85
N LYS A 15 -28.63 -3.75 24.61
CA LYS A 15 -28.38 -5.17 24.78
C LYS A 15 -27.57 -5.72 23.62
N HIS A 16 -26.24 -5.85 23.78
CA HIS A 16 -25.33 -6.37 22.77
C HIS A 16 -25.31 -7.90 22.65
N SER A 17 -25.93 -8.61 23.59
CA SER A 17 -26.22 -10.05 23.46
C SER A 17 -27.72 -10.24 23.39
N GLN A 18 -28.27 -10.23 22.17
CA GLN A 18 -29.71 -10.29 21.95
C GLN A 18 -30.31 -11.66 22.27
N ASP A 19 -31.60 -11.66 22.66
CA ASP A 19 -32.40 -12.89 22.82
C ASP A 19 -33.18 -13.24 21.54
N ALA A 20 -33.28 -12.31 20.60
CA ALA A 20 -33.97 -12.49 19.31
C ALA A 20 -33.20 -13.45 18.39
N ASP A 21 -33.87 -13.92 17.32
CA ASP A 21 -33.23 -14.73 16.29
C ASP A 21 -32.01 -14.04 15.69
N ARG A 22 -31.07 -14.81 15.22
CA ARG A 22 -29.83 -14.29 14.65
C ARG A 22 -30.03 -13.46 13.39
N SER A 23 -31.08 -13.72 12.66
CA SER A 23 -31.48 -12.95 11.46
C SER A 23 -32.20 -11.64 11.78
N GLU A 24 -32.58 -11.41 13.04
CA GLU A 24 -33.27 -10.19 13.44
C GLU A 24 -32.28 -9.09 13.84
N PRO A 25 -32.28 -7.92 13.20
CA PRO A 25 -31.50 -6.77 13.64
C PRO A 25 -32.14 -6.14 14.89
N THR A 26 -31.36 -5.93 15.95
CA THR A 26 -31.88 -5.49 17.27
C THR A 26 -31.43 -4.09 17.67
N HIS A 27 -30.35 -3.54 17.10
CA HIS A 27 -29.96 -2.17 17.37
C HIS A 27 -29.38 -1.47 16.13
N SER A 28 -29.26 -0.15 16.22
CA SER A 28 -28.75 0.67 15.14
C SER A 28 -27.29 1.03 15.36
N VAL A 29 -26.55 1.12 14.26
CA VAL A 29 -25.17 1.52 14.20
C VAL A 29 -25.03 2.75 13.32
N GLU A 30 -24.36 3.79 13.84
CA GLU A 30 -24.05 5.01 13.11
C GLU A 30 -22.70 4.90 12.41
N ILE A 31 -22.68 5.19 11.11
CA ILE A 31 -21.56 4.98 10.20
C ILE A 31 -20.97 6.31 9.77
N LYS A 32 -19.65 6.44 9.77
CA LYS A 32 -18.95 7.62 9.25
C LYS A 32 -18.99 7.67 7.72
N LYS A 33 -19.33 8.85 7.17
CA LYS A 33 -19.47 9.10 5.71
C LYS A 33 -18.20 8.82 4.90
N ASP A 34 -17.03 9.01 5.49
CA ASP A 34 -15.73 8.81 4.84
C ASP A 34 -15.21 7.36 4.95
N SER A 35 -16.06 6.40 5.32
CA SER A 35 -15.68 5.01 5.58
C SER A 35 -16.03 4.07 4.44
N THR A 36 -15.29 2.94 4.36
CA THR A 36 -15.61 1.81 3.47
C THR A 36 -17.04 1.31 3.73
N LEU A 37 -17.46 1.26 4.99
CA LEU A 37 -18.79 0.77 5.35
C LEU A 37 -19.90 1.67 4.81
N TYR A 38 -19.71 3.00 4.83
CA TYR A 38 -20.63 3.93 4.19
C TYR A 38 -20.75 3.70 2.69
N HIS A 39 -19.64 3.46 2.00
CA HIS A 39 -19.67 3.16 0.57
C HIS A 39 -20.36 1.82 0.25
N ILE A 40 -20.32 0.85 1.16
CA ILE A 40 -21.02 -0.44 1.00
C ILE A 40 -22.53 -0.27 1.15
N TYR A 41 -22.97 0.44 2.22
CA TYR A 41 -24.38 0.54 2.57
C TYR A 41 -25.08 1.76 2.00
N ASN A 42 -24.33 2.79 1.58
CA ASN A 42 -24.81 4.11 1.18
C ASN A 42 -25.79 4.72 2.22
N SER A 43 -25.47 4.55 3.49
CA SER A 43 -26.28 4.99 4.63
C SER A 43 -25.39 5.36 5.81
N GLU A 44 -25.78 6.41 6.55
CA GLU A 44 -25.15 6.80 7.81
C GLU A 44 -25.66 5.98 9.00
N LYS A 45 -26.70 5.17 8.80
CA LYS A 45 -27.28 4.34 9.87
C LYS A 45 -27.82 3.05 9.30
N ILE A 46 -27.50 1.95 9.93
CA ILE A 46 -28.01 0.60 9.62
C ILE A 46 -28.51 -0.08 10.89
N LEU A 47 -29.35 -1.10 10.71
CA LEU A 47 -29.75 -2.00 11.79
C LEU A 47 -28.93 -3.28 11.71
N VAL A 48 -28.45 -3.78 12.85
CA VAL A 48 -27.60 -4.97 12.95
C VAL A 48 -28.05 -5.90 14.06
N ASN A 49 -27.70 -7.19 13.93
CA ASN A 49 -27.81 -8.17 15.00
C ASN A 49 -26.63 -8.05 15.96
N SER A 50 -26.71 -8.67 17.15
CA SER A 50 -25.68 -8.51 18.16
C SER A 50 -25.61 -9.71 19.11
N PHE A 51 -24.44 -10.36 19.17
CA PHE A 51 -24.18 -11.56 19.98
C PHE A 51 -22.83 -11.48 20.69
N HIS A 52 -22.54 -10.35 21.33
CA HIS A 52 -21.26 -10.14 21.99
C HIS A 52 -21.44 -9.49 23.37
N HIS A 53 -20.53 -9.73 24.28
CA HIS A 53 -20.39 -9.07 25.56
C HIS A 53 -19.04 -8.35 25.71
N GLN A 54 -18.19 -8.48 24.69
CA GLN A 54 -16.91 -7.78 24.58
C GLN A 54 -16.94 -6.86 23.34
N ALA A 55 -16.18 -5.79 23.37
CA ALA A 55 -16.02 -4.89 22.21
C ALA A 55 -14.65 -4.21 22.21
N VAL A 56 -14.24 -3.70 21.05
CA VAL A 56 -13.08 -2.83 20.96
C VAL A 56 -13.33 -1.58 21.81
N SER A 57 -12.42 -1.28 22.74
CA SER A 57 -12.43 -0.02 23.50
C SER A 57 -11.49 1.03 22.90
N GLU A 58 -10.34 0.59 22.40
CA GLU A 58 -9.37 1.41 21.67
C GLU A 58 -8.90 0.63 20.42
N PRO A 59 -9.00 1.19 19.20
CA PRO A 59 -8.48 0.51 18.03
C PRO A 59 -6.96 0.43 18.10
N GLY A 60 -6.38 -0.61 17.47
CA GLY A 60 -4.95 -0.78 17.38
C GLY A 60 -4.31 0.19 16.41
N LYS A 61 -2.97 0.18 16.36
CA LYS A 61 -2.18 1.00 15.43
C LYS A 61 -2.64 0.78 13.99
N HIS A 62 -2.76 1.86 13.23
CA HIS A 62 -3.23 1.88 11.84
C HIS A 62 -4.69 1.45 11.63
N MET A 63 -5.50 1.41 12.70
CA MET A 63 -6.93 1.16 12.63
C MET A 63 -7.71 2.39 13.07
N ARG A 64 -8.85 2.67 12.42
CA ARG A 64 -9.76 3.75 12.81
C ARG A 64 -11.17 3.23 13.06
N ILE A 65 -11.89 3.93 13.93
CA ILE A 65 -13.29 3.66 14.23
C ILE A 65 -14.14 4.25 13.10
N ILE A 66 -15.01 3.44 12.52
CA ILE A 66 -15.89 3.85 11.42
C ILE A 66 -17.38 3.70 11.74
N ALA A 67 -17.74 2.96 12.79
CA ALA A 67 -19.11 2.87 13.23
C ALA A 67 -19.22 2.62 14.74
N LYS A 68 -20.33 3.13 15.33
CA LYS A 68 -20.67 2.95 16.74
C LYS A 68 -22.18 2.72 16.90
N SER A 69 -22.54 1.97 17.94
CA SER A 69 -23.93 1.91 18.43
C SER A 69 -24.33 3.21 19.14
N THR A 70 -25.61 3.37 19.41
CA THR A 70 -26.17 4.57 20.05
C THR A 70 -25.66 4.81 21.47
N ASP A 71 -25.18 3.78 22.15
CA ASP A 71 -24.54 3.86 23.48
C ASP A 71 -23.02 4.04 23.42
N GLY A 72 -22.47 4.23 22.20
CA GLY A 72 -21.06 4.58 21.98
C GLY A 72 -20.11 3.40 21.84
N ILE A 73 -20.58 2.16 21.91
CA ILE A 73 -19.77 0.96 21.68
C ILE A 73 -19.28 0.95 20.22
N ILE A 74 -18.01 0.60 20.04
CA ILE A 74 -17.40 0.49 18.70
C ILE A 74 -17.92 -0.77 18.04
N GLU A 75 -18.59 -0.59 16.91
CA GLU A 75 -19.22 -1.65 16.12
C GLU A 75 -18.46 -1.97 14.83
N ALA A 76 -17.65 -1.03 14.31
CA ALA A 76 -16.79 -1.31 13.18
C ALA A 76 -15.51 -0.49 13.17
N ILE A 77 -14.46 -1.11 12.65
CA ILE A 77 -13.15 -0.52 12.44
C ILE A 77 -12.64 -0.87 11.04
N GLU A 78 -11.80 0.00 10.48
CA GLU A 78 -11.10 -0.28 9.22
C GLU A 78 -9.63 0.16 9.32
N SER A 79 -8.79 -0.32 8.40
CA SER A 79 -7.39 0.11 8.35
C SER A 79 -7.25 1.47 7.67
N ASN A 80 -6.38 2.32 8.22
CA ASN A 80 -5.94 3.56 7.58
C ASN A 80 -4.89 3.30 6.48
N GLU A 81 -4.26 2.14 6.50
CA GLU A 81 -3.13 1.79 5.64
C GLU A 81 -3.55 0.85 4.51
N TYR A 82 -4.42 -0.12 4.81
CA TYR A 82 -4.83 -1.15 3.87
C TYR A 82 -6.34 -1.08 3.61
N LYS A 83 -6.72 -0.68 2.39
CA LYS A 83 -8.12 -0.44 1.99
C LYS A 83 -9.05 -1.67 2.09
N GLN A 84 -8.51 -2.88 2.16
CA GLN A 84 -9.28 -4.12 2.18
C GLN A 84 -9.41 -4.75 3.57
N ILE A 85 -9.07 -4.02 4.63
CA ILE A 85 -9.23 -4.50 6.01
C ILE A 85 -10.40 -3.76 6.66
N LEU A 86 -11.48 -4.49 6.87
CA LEU A 86 -12.71 -4.07 7.53
C LEU A 86 -13.07 -5.10 8.61
N GLY A 87 -13.33 -4.64 9.81
CA GLY A 87 -13.85 -5.45 10.91
C GLY A 87 -15.18 -4.90 11.39
N VAL A 88 -16.15 -5.79 11.56
CA VAL A 88 -17.47 -5.48 12.13
C VAL A 88 -17.72 -6.34 13.37
N GLN A 89 -18.49 -5.82 14.33
CA GLN A 89 -18.76 -6.49 15.59
C GLN A 89 -20.00 -7.40 15.50
N TRP A 90 -20.95 -7.03 14.63
CA TRP A 90 -22.15 -7.84 14.36
C TRP A 90 -21.85 -9.04 13.44
N HIS A 91 -22.87 -9.86 13.19
CA HIS A 91 -22.81 -11.06 12.37
C HIS A 91 -23.54 -10.84 11.03
N PRO A 92 -22.87 -10.29 10.00
CA PRO A 92 -23.50 -10.00 8.71
C PRO A 92 -23.97 -11.27 7.98
N GLU A 93 -23.36 -12.43 8.26
CA GLU A 93 -23.72 -13.70 7.64
C GLU A 93 -25.16 -14.15 7.92
N TRP A 94 -25.79 -13.58 8.96
CA TRP A 94 -27.17 -13.89 9.33
C TRP A 94 -28.19 -12.84 8.86
N LEU A 95 -27.76 -11.72 8.29
CA LEU A 95 -28.60 -10.59 7.93
C LEU A 95 -29.06 -10.61 6.45
N GLY A 96 -29.09 -11.76 5.80
CA GLY A 96 -29.59 -11.93 4.43
C GLY A 96 -28.93 -10.97 3.43
N GLU A 97 -29.73 -10.25 2.63
CA GLU A 97 -29.23 -9.35 1.60
C GLU A 97 -28.42 -8.18 2.18
N GLU A 98 -28.85 -7.63 3.31
CA GLU A 98 -28.12 -6.49 3.93
C GLU A 98 -26.74 -6.91 4.42
N GLY A 99 -26.61 -8.04 5.07
CA GLY A 99 -25.33 -8.60 5.46
C GLY A 99 -24.48 -9.03 4.27
N GLY A 100 -25.13 -9.54 3.22
CA GLY A 100 -24.53 -9.95 1.96
C GLY A 100 -23.72 -8.85 1.26
N LYS A 101 -24.07 -7.59 1.46
CA LYS A 101 -23.36 -6.42 0.87
C LYS A 101 -21.88 -6.38 1.24
N ILE A 102 -21.52 -6.71 2.48
CA ILE A 102 -20.11 -6.78 2.92
C ILE A 102 -19.34 -7.86 2.18
N PHE A 103 -19.93 -9.05 2.05
CA PHE A 103 -19.32 -10.16 1.33
C PHE A 103 -19.20 -9.87 -0.15
N GLN A 104 -20.23 -9.25 -0.77
CA GLN A 104 -20.18 -8.84 -2.17
C GLN A 104 -19.07 -7.80 -2.41
N TRP A 105 -18.92 -6.84 -1.50
CA TRP A 105 -17.80 -5.89 -1.55
C TRP A 105 -16.45 -6.63 -1.53
N LEU A 106 -16.26 -7.59 -0.62
CA LEU A 106 -15.01 -8.35 -0.52
C LEU A 106 -14.72 -9.14 -1.81
N VAL A 107 -15.72 -9.81 -2.36
CA VAL A 107 -15.61 -10.55 -3.63
C VAL A 107 -15.25 -9.63 -4.78
N ASN A 108 -15.88 -8.44 -4.85
CA ASN A 108 -15.57 -7.44 -5.87
C ASN A 108 -14.13 -6.93 -5.74
N GLN A 109 -13.65 -6.64 -4.51
CA GLN A 109 -12.26 -6.23 -4.28
C GLN A 109 -11.26 -7.32 -4.71
N ALA A 110 -11.55 -8.57 -4.37
CA ALA A 110 -10.72 -9.71 -4.78
C ALA A 110 -10.70 -9.87 -6.30
N GLY A 111 -11.84 -9.72 -6.97
CA GLY A 111 -11.98 -9.75 -8.43
C GLY A 111 -11.17 -8.63 -9.11
N ASN A 112 -11.28 -7.41 -8.62
CA ASN A 112 -10.53 -6.26 -9.13
C ASN A 112 -9.02 -6.46 -8.98
N PHE A 113 -8.58 -6.96 -7.82
CA PHE A 113 -7.16 -7.27 -7.58
C PHE A 113 -6.65 -8.38 -8.52
N HIS A 114 -7.46 -9.43 -8.73
CA HIS A 114 -7.12 -10.48 -9.69
C HIS A 114 -6.99 -9.93 -11.12
N ALA A 115 -7.97 -9.12 -11.56
CA ALA A 115 -7.96 -8.51 -12.90
C ALA A 115 -6.74 -7.60 -13.10
N ALA A 116 -6.41 -6.77 -12.10
CA ALA A 116 -5.21 -5.93 -12.11
C ALA A 116 -3.93 -6.77 -12.25
N LYS A 117 -3.79 -7.85 -11.49
CA LYS A 117 -2.64 -8.77 -11.63
C LYS A 117 -2.54 -9.40 -13.01
N GLN A 118 -3.66 -9.82 -13.60
CA GLN A 118 -3.67 -10.38 -14.96
C GLN A 118 -3.28 -9.31 -16.01
N LEU A 119 -3.75 -8.07 -15.82
CA LEU A 119 -3.35 -6.96 -16.68
C LEU A 119 -1.84 -6.71 -16.61
N HIS A 120 -1.27 -6.58 -15.40
CA HIS A 120 0.17 -6.37 -15.20
C HIS A 120 1.05 -7.49 -15.80
N LYS A 121 0.56 -8.75 -15.84
CA LYS A 121 1.27 -9.82 -16.56
C LYS A 121 1.35 -9.60 -18.06
N ARG A 122 0.35 -8.95 -18.64
CA ARG A 122 0.21 -8.76 -20.10
C ARG A 122 0.86 -7.49 -20.63
N ILE A 123 0.73 -6.38 -19.89
CA ILE A 123 1.32 -5.08 -20.27
C ILE A 123 2.74 -4.96 -19.74
N LEU A 124 3.55 -4.14 -20.41
CA LEU A 124 4.84 -3.69 -19.90
C LEU A 124 4.61 -2.41 -19.07
N THR A 125 5.06 -2.43 -17.81
CA THR A 125 5.00 -1.25 -16.93
C THR A 125 6.38 -0.62 -16.82
N LEU A 126 6.48 0.67 -17.13
CA LEU A 126 7.72 1.44 -17.08
C LEU A 126 7.50 2.71 -16.28
N ASP A 127 8.29 2.90 -15.25
CA ASP A 127 8.49 4.19 -14.59
C ASP A 127 9.60 4.95 -15.33
N THR A 128 9.25 6.10 -15.90
CA THR A 128 10.16 6.88 -16.74
C THR A 128 11.13 7.77 -15.99
N HIS A 129 10.99 7.87 -14.67
CA HIS A 129 11.86 8.70 -13.83
C HIS A 129 11.93 8.21 -12.39
N CYS A 130 13.11 7.86 -11.92
CA CYS A 130 13.34 7.36 -10.57
C CYS A 130 14.63 7.94 -9.98
N ASP A 131 14.48 8.71 -8.89
CA ASP A 131 15.57 9.39 -8.19
C ASP A 131 16.23 8.54 -7.09
N THR A 132 15.97 7.24 -7.03
CA THR A 132 16.64 6.36 -6.06
C THR A 132 18.18 6.53 -6.05
N PRO A 133 18.87 6.77 -7.20
CA PRO A 133 20.31 6.99 -7.21
C PRO A 133 20.79 8.18 -6.37
N MET A 134 19.98 9.20 -6.14
CA MET A 134 20.30 10.32 -5.26
C MET A 134 20.60 9.90 -3.81
N PHE A 135 20.14 8.73 -3.39
CA PHE A 135 20.32 8.19 -2.05
C PHE A 135 21.52 7.23 -1.93
N PHE A 136 22.23 6.94 -3.01
CA PHE A 136 23.43 6.08 -2.99
C PHE A 136 24.55 6.61 -2.07
N PRO A 137 24.81 7.96 -2.00
CA PRO A 137 25.78 8.48 -1.04
C PRO A 137 25.41 8.21 0.42
N GLN A 138 24.12 8.00 0.70
CA GLN A 138 23.60 7.73 2.04
C GLN A 138 23.58 6.22 2.36
N GLY A 139 24.20 5.39 1.53
CA GLY A 139 24.31 3.95 1.72
C GLY A 139 23.05 3.15 1.38
N VAL A 140 22.11 3.72 0.63
CA VAL A 140 20.93 2.99 0.14
C VAL A 140 21.40 1.92 -0.85
N LYS A 141 20.83 0.73 -0.71
CA LYS A 141 21.05 -0.42 -1.59
C LYS A 141 19.75 -0.79 -2.29
N PHE A 142 19.73 -0.71 -3.61
CA PHE A 142 18.53 -0.97 -4.40
C PHE A 142 18.01 -2.41 -4.30
N ASP A 143 18.88 -3.36 -4.05
CA ASP A 143 18.56 -4.78 -3.86
C ASP A 143 18.10 -5.16 -2.44
N HIS A 144 17.92 -4.15 -1.57
CA HIS A 144 17.41 -4.31 -0.21
C HIS A 144 16.16 -3.45 -0.03
N ARG A 145 15.22 -3.87 0.85
CA ARG A 145 14.11 -3.01 1.25
C ARG A 145 14.63 -1.85 2.09
N ASP A 146 14.32 -0.63 1.65
CA ASP A 146 14.68 0.58 2.37
C ASP A 146 13.47 1.53 2.42
N SER A 147 13.10 1.98 3.61
CA SER A 147 11.97 2.90 3.81
C SER A 147 12.24 4.32 3.34
N ARG A 148 13.49 4.69 3.10
CA ARG A 148 13.92 6.01 2.64
C ARG A 148 13.66 6.24 1.15
N ILE A 149 13.47 5.19 0.36
CA ILE A 149 13.23 5.25 -1.09
C ILE A 149 11.89 4.64 -1.46
N LEU A 150 11.28 5.12 -2.53
CA LEU A 150 9.99 4.63 -3.02
C LEU A 150 10.12 3.46 -3.99
N VAL A 151 11.26 3.32 -4.66
CA VAL A 151 11.53 2.26 -5.65
C VAL A 151 12.79 1.51 -5.25
N ASP A 152 12.64 0.21 -4.96
CA ASP A 152 13.70 -0.77 -4.82
C ASP A 152 13.28 -2.07 -5.52
N LEU A 153 14.18 -3.03 -5.67
CA LEU A 153 13.93 -4.30 -6.36
C LEU A 153 12.73 -5.06 -5.77
N HIS A 154 12.56 -5.04 -4.45
CA HIS A 154 11.44 -5.71 -3.79
C HIS A 154 10.12 -4.99 -4.02
N LYS A 155 10.10 -3.64 -3.94
CA LYS A 155 8.91 -2.84 -4.23
C LYS A 155 8.49 -2.93 -5.69
N MET A 156 9.45 -2.94 -6.64
CA MET A 156 9.16 -3.22 -8.05
C MET A 156 8.51 -4.60 -8.23
N THR A 157 8.96 -5.59 -7.47
CA THR A 157 8.41 -6.96 -7.53
C THR A 157 7.00 -7.00 -6.97
N ASP A 158 6.77 -6.43 -5.79
CA ASP A 158 5.45 -6.39 -5.14
C ASP A 158 4.43 -5.59 -5.95
N GLY A 159 4.85 -4.44 -6.50
CA GLY A 159 4.03 -3.55 -7.34
C GLY A 159 3.88 -4.03 -8.79
N HIS A 160 4.49 -5.15 -9.17
CA HIS A 160 4.50 -5.66 -10.54
C HIS A 160 5.03 -4.66 -11.58
N GLN A 161 5.95 -3.77 -11.16
CA GLN A 161 6.64 -2.86 -12.06
C GLN A 161 7.73 -3.63 -12.81
N ASP A 162 7.76 -3.52 -14.16
CA ASP A 162 8.70 -4.26 -14.99
C ASP A 162 10.00 -3.50 -15.22
N ALA A 163 9.93 -2.19 -15.35
CA ALA A 163 11.09 -1.35 -15.65
C ALA A 163 11.03 0.01 -14.94
N THR A 164 12.20 0.59 -14.70
CA THR A 164 12.36 1.97 -14.21
C THR A 164 13.55 2.64 -14.86
N THR A 165 13.46 3.94 -15.11
CA THR A 165 14.59 4.77 -15.52
C THR A 165 15.25 5.36 -14.29
N MET A 166 16.43 4.89 -13.94
CA MET A 166 17.25 5.46 -12.88
C MET A 166 18.00 6.68 -13.40
N VAL A 167 17.82 7.80 -12.72
CA VAL A 167 18.32 9.09 -13.18
C VAL A 167 19.54 9.52 -12.37
N ALA A 168 20.62 9.92 -13.06
CA ALA A 168 21.69 10.70 -12.50
C ALA A 168 21.22 12.17 -12.46
N TYR A 169 20.65 12.59 -11.33
CA TYR A 169 20.23 13.98 -11.11
C TYR A 169 21.44 14.88 -10.92
N LEU A 170 21.60 15.87 -11.80
CA LEU A 170 22.71 16.83 -11.76
C LEU A 170 22.24 18.14 -11.11
N PRO A 171 22.55 18.37 -9.81
CA PRO A 171 22.10 19.58 -9.15
C PRO A 171 22.67 20.83 -9.80
N GLN A 172 21.84 21.86 -9.99
CA GLN A 172 22.22 23.14 -10.57
C GLN A 172 22.83 24.05 -9.49
N PRO A 173 24.15 24.32 -9.49
CA PRO A 173 24.75 25.25 -8.56
C PRO A 173 24.34 26.70 -8.90
N LYS A 174 24.22 27.55 -7.88
CA LYS A 174 24.02 28.99 -8.09
C LYS A 174 25.28 29.61 -8.66
N ILE A 175 25.16 30.81 -9.25
CA ILE A 175 26.30 31.57 -9.75
C ILE A 175 27.32 31.74 -8.62
N GLY A 176 28.56 31.31 -8.87
CA GLY A 176 29.68 31.37 -7.91
C GLY A 176 29.82 30.14 -7.01
N GLU A 177 28.91 29.16 -7.08
CA GLU A 177 29.05 27.87 -6.38
C GLU A 177 29.63 26.80 -7.33
N SER A 178 30.41 25.88 -6.77
CA SER A 178 30.88 24.69 -7.52
C SER A 178 29.88 23.56 -7.52
N PHE A 179 29.84 22.75 -8.58
CA PHE A 179 29.03 21.52 -8.64
C PHE A 179 29.36 20.57 -7.49
N SER A 180 30.64 20.38 -7.18
CA SER A 180 31.12 19.50 -6.11
C SER A 180 30.58 19.88 -4.72
N SER A 181 30.19 21.13 -4.50
CA SER A 181 29.57 21.54 -3.23
C SER A 181 28.12 21.10 -3.08
N LYS A 182 27.47 20.60 -4.15
CA LYS A 182 26.06 20.22 -4.17
C LYS A 182 25.83 18.71 -4.11
N VAL A 183 26.90 17.93 -4.23
CA VAL A 183 26.83 16.48 -4.24
C VAL A 183 27.65 15.89 -3.09
N ALA A 184 27.25 14.73 -2.59
CA ALA A 184 27.89 14.07 -1.47
C ALA A 184 29.04 13.12 -1.89
N PHE A 185 29.28 12.97 -3.18
CA PHE A 185 30.43 12.23 -3.71
C PHE A 185 31.60 13.17 -4.02
N ASP A 186 32.81 12.71 -3.80
CA ASP A 186 34.02 13.46 -4.19
C ASP A 186 34.22 13.35 -5.71
N VAL A 187 33.70 14.35 -6.42
CA VAL A 187 33.74 14.47 -7.88
C VAL A 187 34.07 15.90 -8.29
N GLN A 188 34.77 16.05 -9.43
CA GLN A 188 35.20 17.37 -9.92
C GLN A 188 34.14 18.08 -10.76
N GLY A 189 33.11 17.36 -11.28
CA GLY A 189 32.10 17.96 -12.13
C GLY A 189 30.94 17.02 -12.45
N PRO A 190 29.95 17.54 -13.20
CA PRO A 190 28.71 16.81 -13.50
C PRO A 190 28.94 15.53 -14.31
N LEU A 191 29.86 15.53 -15.27
CA LEU A 191 30.17 14.35 -16.06
C LEU A 191 30.68 13.20 -15.18
N GLN A 192 31.69 13.48 -14.35
CA GLN A 192 32.25 12.48 -13.44
C GLN A 192 31.21 11.98 -12.43
N TYR A 193 30.29 12.84 -12.00
CA TYR A 193 29.19 12.44 -11.14
C TYR A 193 28.22 11.50 -11.85
N ALA A 194 27.82 11.82 -13.09
CA ALA A 194 26.93 10.97 -13.88
C ALA A 194 27.55 9.59 -14.13
N ASP A 195 28.82 9.54 -14.52
CA ASP A 195 29.57 8.30 -14.73
C ASP A 195 29.61 7.46 -13.42
N LEU A 196 29.89 8.09 -12.29
CA LEU A 196 29.91 7.41 -10.99
C LEU A 196 28.54 6.81 -10.62
N ILE A 197 27.45 7.55 -10.89
CA ILE A 197 26.10 7.03 -10.65
C ILE A 197 25.79 5.84 -11.56
N PHE A 198 26.15 5.91 -12.84
CA PHE A 198 25.93 4.82 -13.79
C PHE A 198 26.76 3.59 -13.44
N ASP A 199 28.04 3.76 -13.07
CA ASP A 199 28.88 2.67 -12.59
C ASP A 199 28.26 1.95 -11.38
N LYS A 200 27.70 2.72 -10.43
CA LYS A 200 27.00 2.12 -9.27
C LYS A 200 25.73 1.36 -9.68
N ILE A 201 24.96 1.88 -10.62
CA ILE A 201 23.79 1.17 -11.15
C ILE A 201 24.22 -0.12 -11.84
N GLU A 202 25.24 -0.07 -12.71
CA GLU A 202 25.77 -1.24 -13.41
C GLU A 202 26.34 -2.28 -12.45
N GLU A 203 27.00 -1.86 -11.36
CA GLU A 203 27.48 -2.75 -10.30
C GLU A 203 26.31 -3.47 -9.62
N ILE A 204 25.23 -2.74 -9.25
CA ILE A 204 24.01 -3.31 -8.65
C ILE A 204 23.40 -4.35 -9.59
N VAL A 205 23.22 -4.00 -10.87
CA VAL A 205 22.67 -4.91 -11.87
C VAL A 205 23.55 -6.12 -12.06
N SER A 206 24.88 -5.94 -12.12
CA SER A 206 25.84 -7.03 -12.25
C SER A 206 25.77 -8.04 -11.11
N LYS A 207 25.60 -7.58 -9.87
CA LYS A 207 25.44 -8.43 -8.69
C LYS A 207 24.08 -9.16 -8.65
N ASN A 208 23.09 -8.61 -9.33
CA ASN A 208 21.69 -9.09 -9.31
C ASN A 208 21.19 -9.59 -10.68
N ARG A 209 22.07 -10.14 -11.54
CA ARG A 209 21.75 -10.54 -12.94
C ARG A 209 20.61 -11.52 -13.09
N ALA A 210 20.30 -12.29 -12.05
CA ALA A 210 19.16 -13.19 -12.07
C ALA A 210 17.81 -12.42 -12.09
N TYR A 211 17.79 -11.18 -11.56
CA TYR A 211 16.59 -10.38 -11.33
C TYR A 211 16.60 -9.04 -12.07
N LEU A 212 17.78 -8.51 -12.42
CA LEU A 212 17.97 -7.20 -13.02
C LEU A 212 18.72 -7.26 -14.35
N SER A 213 18.46 -6.32 -15.22
CA SER A 213 19.13 -6.10 -16.50
C SER A 213 19.16 -4.62 -16.85
N ILE A 214 20.22 -4.15 -17.55
CA ILE A 214 20.20 -2.82 -18.20
C ILE A 214 19.50 -2.97 -19.57
N ALA A 215 18.42 -2.21 -19.76
CA ALA A 215 17.72 -2.12 -21.02
C ALA A 215 18.17 -0.86 -21.78
N ARG A 216 18.54 -1.02 -23.04
CA ARG A 216 18.96 0.07 -23.95
C ARG A 216 17.98 0.28 -25.09
N THR A 217 17.12 -0.70 -25.31
CA THR A 217 16.12 -0.68 -26.40
C THR A 217 14.76 -1.16 -25.89
N PRO A 218 13.66 -0.83 -26.58
CA PRO A 218 12.35 -1.41 -26.26
C PRO A 218 12.34 -2.95 -26.31
N ALA A 219 13.13 -3.55 -27.22
CA ALA A 219 13.22 -5.00 -27.35
C ALA A 219 13.82 -5.65 -26.07
N ASP A 220 14.76 -4.97 -25.41
CA ASP A 220 15.34 -5.43 -24.15
C ASP A 220 14.28 -5.51 -23.05
N LEU A 221 13.44 -4.48 -22.92
CA LEU A 221 12.36 -4.42 -21.94
C LEU A 221 11.41 -5.63 -22.05
N TYR A 222 10.97 -5.94 -23.28
CA TYR A 222 10.11 -7.09 -23.53
C TYR A 222 10.83 -8.42 -23.31
N SER A 223 12.12 -8.49 -23.65
CA SER A 223 12.95 -9.68 -23.43
C SER A 223 13.11 -9.96 -21.94
N ASP A 224 13.39 -8.92 -21.14
CA ASP A 224 13.57 -9.04 -19.69
C ASP A 224 12.26 -9.43 -19.00
N LYS A 225 11.15 -8.81 -19.38
CA LYS A 225 9.83 -9.20 -18.87
C LYS A 225 9.53 -10.69 -19.11
N ARG A 226 9.79 -11.19 -20.33
CA ARG A 226 9.59 -12.63 -20.65
C ARG A 226 10.48 -13.54 -19.81
N LYS A 227 11.67 -13.08 -19.41
CA LYS A 227 12.63 -13.81 -18.56
C LYS A 227 12.36 -13.63 -17.07
N GLY A 228 11.33 -12.85 -16.68
CA GLY A 228 11.00 -12.55 -15.28
C GLY A 228 11.97 -11.61 -14.59
N ARG A 229 12.76 -10.83 -15.36
CA ARG A 229 13.70 -9.83 -14.84
C ARG A 229 13.06 -8.44 -14.86
N LYS A 230 13.55 -7.56 -13.99
CA LYS A 230 13.26 -6.13 -13.99
C LYS A 230 14.32 -5.40 -14.81
N SER A 231 13.91 -4.43 -15.60
CA SER A 231 14.81 -3.63 -16.44
C SER A 231 15.12 -2.29 -15.78
N ILE A 232 16.38 -1.91 -15.84
CA ILE A 232 16.85 -0.56 -15.48
C ILE A 232 17.26 0.13 -16.77
N MET A 233 16.72 1.33 -16.99
CA MET A 233 17.19 2.26 -18.00
C MET A 233 18.00 3.36 -17.33
N LEU A 234 19.00 3.90 -18.00
CA LEU A 234 19.83 4.99 -17.50
C LEU A 234 19.33 6.32 -18.05
N GLY A 235 19.17 7.31 -17.17
CA GLY A 235 18.76 8.66 -17.53
C GLY A 235 19.65 9.71 -16.89
N ILE A 236 19.68 10.91 -17.47
CA ILE A 236 20.35 12.09 -16.92
C ILE A 236 19.32 13.21 -16.84
N GLU A 237 19.35 13.97 -15.77
CA GLU A 237 18.60 15.21 -15.57
C GLU A 237 19.50 16.33 -15.04
#